data_4fbf886a07bb6060eeeeaf773ddd3801
#
_entry.id   4fbf886a07bb6060eeeeaf773ddd3801
#
_cell.length_a   1.000
_cell.length_b   1.000
_cell.length_c   1.000
_cell.angle_alpha   90.00
_cell.angle_beta   90.00
_cell.angle_gamma   90.00
#
_symmetry.space_group_name_H-M   'P 1'
#
loop_
_entity.id
_entity.type
_entity.pdbx_description
1 polymer ?
#
loop_
_entity_poly.entity_id
_entity_poly.type
_entity_poly.pdbx_seq_one_letter_code
_entity_poly.pdbx_strand_id
1 'polypeptide(L)'
;MCVVIWLTHGRRTIPRRSATWACPGVLGSTLVLQDWTIGAYGSDEAGLICGYLFEAGAAQPVRAVDSSQAAEWLARTPVQERAGAERAYMWLHFNLSHAQAERWLMRHAGLSDVFYETLKDGLHSTRIERADDSLIAVINDVHFEFSFEPSDISTLWISVGPRLVVTARSQPLRSVDALRTAVKAGDAPKSSTELLEHLMRAQADVLVKIVRDGTARIDSIEDELLAGRLDHKRARLGTLRRVLVRLQRLLAPEPAALFRLLQTPPLWMSESDAQQLRAATEEFSVVLRDMGALQERIKLLQEEIAANVNEDNNRSLFVLTVVTVLALPINITAGLFGMNVGGIPLAEHKHGFWILVGIVVTFTAVAAWLAFRKKR
;
A
#
# COMPACT_ATOMS: atom_id res chain seq x y z
N MET A 1 -30.58 -11.75 31.18
CA MET A 1 -32.03 -11.34 31.20
C MET A 1 -32.09 -9.90 30.74
N CYS A 2 -32.81 -9.59 29.71
CA CYS A 2 -33.10 -8.39 28.92
C CYS A 2 -32.50 -8.45 27.52
N VAL A 3 -33.21 -8.94 26.64
CA VAL A 3 -34.34 -8.59 25.74
C VAL A 3 -33.87 -7.71 24.57
N VAL A 4 -33.83 -8.37 23.41
CA VAL A 4 -33.70 -7.85 22.05
C VAL A 4 -35.02 -7.18 21.66
N ILE A 5 -34.97 -5.97 21.11
CA ILE A 5 -36.10 -5.39 20.35
C ILE A 5 -35.57 -4.89 19.01
N TRP A 6 -36.01 -5.55 17.95
CA TRP A 6 -36.03 -5.09 16.57
C TRP A 6 -37.10 -4.02 16.38
N LEU A 7 -36.79 -2.91 15.77
CA LEU A 7 -37.78 -2.06 15.12
C LEU A 7 -37.29 -1.60 13.73
N THR A 8 -38.12 -1.94 12.79
CA THR A 8 -38.07 -1.68 11.35
C THR A 8 -38.59 -0.29 11.00
N HIS A 9 -38.12 0.22 9.87
CA HIS A 9 -38.74 1.22 8.96
C HIS A 9 -38.78 2.68 9.37
N GLY A 10 -38.23 3.50 8.45
CA GLY A 10 -38.55 4.93 8.41
C GLY A 10 -37.65 5.72 7.47
N ARG A 11 -37.98 5.72 6.16
CA ARG A 11 -37.46 6.73 5.22
C ARG A 11 -37.82 8.13 5.76
N ARG A 12 -36.80 8.98 5.99
CA ARG A 12 -36.99 10.43 6.16
C ARG A 12 -36.18 11.17 5.14
N THR A 13 -36.86 11.75 4.21
CA THR A 13 -36.44 12.83 3.31
C THR A 13 -36.08 14.06 4.16
N ILE A 14 -34.85 14.55 4.02
CA ILE A 14 -34.38 15.81 4.65
C ILE A 14 -34.59 16.93 3.63
N PRO A 15 -35.29 18.03 3.96
CA PRO A 15 -35.47 19.14 3.06
C PRO A 15 -34.21 20.00 2.96
N ARG A 16 -33.83 20.35 1.71
CA ARG A 16 -32.80 21.34 1.40
C ARG A 16 -33.19 22.70 2.01
N ARG A 17 -32.37 23.24 2.89
CA ARG A 17 -32.37 24.66 3.24
C ARG A 17 -31.19 25.32 2.57
N SER A 18 -31.47 26.16 1.59
CA SER A 18 -30.58 27.13 1.02
C SER A 18 -30.27 28.22 2.06
N ALA A 19 -29.05 28.32 2.52
CA ALA A 19 -28.56 29.44 3.31
C ALA A 19 -27.80 30.39 2.36
N THR A 20 -28.44 31.47 1.98
CA THR A 20 -27.81 32.63 1.30
C THR A 20 -27.13 33.48 2.37
N TRP A 21 -25.80 33.55 2.33
CA TRP A 21 -25.05 34.61 3.03
C TRP A 21 -24.69 35.69 2.01
N ALA A 22 -25.32 36.85 2.12
CA ALA A 22 -24.97 38.03 1.38
C ALA A 22 -23.93 38.84 2.17
N CYS A 23 -22.73 39.00 1.58
CA CYS A 23 -21.79 40.09 1.97
C CYS A 23 -21.83 41.16 0.90
N PRO A 24 -21.99 42.47 1.23
CA PRO A 24 -22.02 43.54 0.26
C PRO A 24 -20.61 44.07 -0.04
N GLY A 25 -20.33 44.23 -1.32
CA GLY A 25 -19.41 45.23 -1.88
C GLY A 25 -17.99 44.79 -2.19
N VAL A 26 -17.75 44.32 -3.41
CA VAL A 26 -16.67 44.76 -4.29
C VAL A 26 -17.12 44.47 -5.74
N LEU A 27 -17.16 45.51 -6.54
CA LEU A 27 -17.43 45.50 -7.98
C LEU A 27 -16.23 44.95 -8.76
N GLY A 28 -16.47 44.06 -9.70
CA GLY A 28 -15.64 43.94 -10.89
C GLY A 28 -14.88 42.63 -11.06
N SER A 29 -15.47 41.75 -11.77
CA SER A 29 -15.03 40.76 -12.76
C SER A 29 -15.79 39.44 -12.57
N THR A 30 -16.73 39.23 -13.46
CA THR A 30 -17.51 37.99 -13.55
C THR A 30 -16.60 36.90 -14.07
N LEU A 31 -15.93 36.16 -13.16
CA LEU A 31 -15.39 34.85 -13.45
C LEU A 31 -16.58 33.91 -13.57
N VAL A 32 -16.93 33.55 -14.81
CA VAL A 32 -17.84 32.46 -15.12
C VAL A 32 -17.14 31.17 -14.67
N LEU A 33 -17.38 30.77 -13.42
CA LEU A 33 -17.14 29.42 -12.98
C LEU A 33 -18.17 28.55 -13.69
N GLN A 34 -17.78 27.91 -14.80
CA GLN A 34 -18.55 26.82 -15.36
C GLN A 34 -18.66 25.72 -14.32
N ASP A 35 -19.88 25.56 -13.83
CA ASP A 35 -20.30 24.50 -12.93
C ASP A 35 -20.07 23.14 -13.63
N TRP A 36 -18.97 22.46 -13.25
CA TRP A 36 -18.75 21.08 -13.63
C TRP A 36 -19.65 20.20 -12.77
N THR A 37 -20.74 19.74 -13.37
CA THR A 37 -21.60 18.71 -12.76
C THR A 37 -20.75 17.48 -12.46
N ILE A 38 -20.56 17.23 -11.17
CA ILE A 38 -19.88 16.05 -10.63
C ILE A 38 -20.78 14.84 -10.87
N GLY A 39 -20.63 14.21 -12.04
CA GLY A 39 -21.10 12.84 -12.27
C GLY A 39 -20.28 11.87 -11.43
N ALA A 40 -20.82 10.74 -11.10
CA ALA A 40 -20.17 9.70 -10.32
C ALA A 40 -18.75 9.42 -10.87
N TYR A 41 -17.72 9.77 -10.10
CA TYR A 41 -16.30 9.77 -10.44
C TYR A 41 -15.81 10.83 -11.43
N GLY A 42 -16.57 11.92 -11.72
CA GLY A 42 -16.04 13.11 -12.37
C GLY A 42 -15.46 12.93 -13.78
N SER A 43 -15.87 11.92 -14.54
CA SER A 43 -15.53 11.78 -15.95
C SER A 43 -16.65 12.35 -16.84
N ASP A 44 -16.27 12.91 -18.02
CA ASP A 44 -17.22 13.34 -19.04
C ASP A 44 -17.85 12.16 -19.80
N GLU A 45 -18.63 12.45 -20.83
CA GLU A 45 -19.34 11.43 -21.65
C GLU A 45 -18.38 10.49 -22.41
N ALA A 46 -17.13 10.91 -22.64
CA ALA A 46 -16.09 10.11 -23.26
C ALA A 46 -15.23 9.33 -22.24
N GLY A 47 -15.47 9.49 -20.94
CA GLY A 47 -14.67 8.89 -19.89
C GLY A 47 -13.42 9.68 -19.52
N LEU A 48 -13.25 10.92 -20.02
CA LEU A 48 -12.15 11.80 -19.64
C LEU A 48 -12.40 12.34 -18.21
N ILE A 49 -11.47 12.10 -17.30
CA ILE A 49 -11.51 12.60 -15.91
C ILE A 49 -10.99 14.02 -15.84
N CYS A 50 -9.89 14.31 -16.55
CA CYS A 50 -9.34 15.64 -16.72
C CYS A 50 -8.49 15.71 -17.99
N GLY A 51 -8.52 16.87 -18.63
CA GLY A 51 -7.66 17.22 -19.75
C GLY A 51 -7.04 18.59 -19.50
N TYR A 52 -5.76 18.74 -19.81
CA TYR A 52 -5.02 19.98 -19.69
C TYR A 52 -4.19 20.21 -20.94
N LEU A 53 -4.30 21.41 -21.51
CA LEU A 53 -3.42 21.90 -22.56
C LEU A 53 -2.37 22.81 -21.93
N PHE A 54 -1.11 22.51 -22.18
CA PHE A 54 0.05 23.27 -21.73
C PHE A 54 0.63 24.06 -22.92
N GLU A 55 0.70 25.39 -22.77
CA GLU A 55 1.17 26.31 -23.81
C GLU A 55 2.24 27.22 -23.18
N ALA A 56 3.49 26.93 -23.40
CA ALA A 56 4.58 27.76 -22.90
C ALA A 56 4.51 29.19 -23.50
N GLY A 57 4.75 30.18 -22.63
CA GLY A 57 4.70 31.59 -23.04
C GLY A 57 3.30 32.22 -23.20
N ALA A 58 2.21 31.42 -22.98
CA ALA A 58 0.87 31.97 -22.94
C ALA A 58 0.59 32.71 -21.61
N ALA A 59 -0.36 33.67 -21.63
CA ALA A 59 -0.80 34.36 -20.40
C ALA A 59 -1.38 33.40 -19.34
N GLN A 60 -1.91 32.28 -19.79
CA GLN A 60 -2.31 31.12 -18.95
C GLN A 60 -1.60 29.87 -19.50
N PRO A 61 -0.53 29.44 -18.86
CA PRO A 61 0.29 28.34 -19.37
C PRO A 61 -0.44 26.99 -19.31
N VAL A 62 -1.51 26.86 -18.51
CA VAL A 62 -2.31 25.65 -18.36
C VAL A 62 -3.79 25.99 -18.57
N ARG A 63 -4.44 25.27 -19.48
CA ARG A 63 -5.87 25.39 -19.74
C ARG A 63 -6.55 24.05 -19.63
N ALA A 64 -7.61 23.95 -18.84
CA ALA A 64 -8.45 22.77 -18.79
C ALA A 64 -9.21 22.59 -20.12
N VAL A 65 -9.31 21.34 -20.58
CA VAL A 65 -10.03 20.99 -21.82
C VAL A 65 -10.92 19.76 -21.57
N ASP A 66 -12.07 19.74 -22.24
CA ASP A 66 -12.93 18.56 -22.29
C ASP A 66 -12.58 17.65 -23.48
N SER A 67 -13.25 16.50 -23.58
CA SER A 67 -12.98 15.51 -24.65
C SER A 67 -13.27 16.05 -26.05
N SER A 68 -14.22 16.97 -26.23
CA SER A 68 -14.54 17.56 -27.51
C SER A 68 -13.44 18.53 -27.96
N GLN A 69 -13.02 19.42 -27.05
CA GLN A 69 -11.91 20.35 -27.27
C GLN A 69 -10.60 19.62 -27.52
N ALA A 70 -10.36 18.53 -26.80
CA ALA A 70 -9.20 17.67 -27.00
C ALA A 70 -9.20 17.05 -28.40
N ALA A 71 -10.32 16.51 -28.85
CA ALA A 71 -10.44 15.92 -30.18
C ALA A 71 -10.22 16.95 -31.28
N GLU A 72 -10.79 18.16 -31.14
CA GLU A 72 -10.57 19.27 -32.09
C GLU A 72 -9.08 19.66 -32.16
N TRP A 73 -8.43 19.81 -31.01
CA TRP A 73 -7.02 20.18 -30.97
C TRP A 73 -6.15 19.13 -31.63
N LEU A 74 -6.39 17.84 -31.34
CA LEU A 74 -5.65 16.73 -31.93
C LEU A 74 -5.85 16.64 -33.45
N ALA A 75 -7.06 16.96 -33.97
CA ALA A 75 -7.35 16.93 -35.39
C ALA A 75 -6.73 18.11 -36.17
N ARG A 76 -6.59 19.29 -35.55
CA ARG A 76 -6.09 20.52 -36.23
C ARG A 76 -4.57 20.62 -36.25
N THR A 77 -3.84 19.87 -35.47
CA THR A 77 -2.41 20.06 -35.32
C THR A 77 -1.66 18.91 -35.97
N PRO A 78 -1.04 19.10 -37.15
CA PRO A 78 -0.28 18.05 -37.82
C PRO A 78 0.97 17.64 -37.02
N VAL A 79 1.28 16.35 -37.10
CA VAL A 79 2.40 15.70 -36.39
C VAL A 79 3.78 16.28 -36.73
N GLN A 80 3.87 17.13 -37.78
CA GLN A 80 5.15 17.45 -38.45
C GLN A 80 5.70 18.87 -38.24
N GLU A 81 5.20 19.71 -37.35
CA GLU A 81 5.77 21.08 -37.22
C GLU A 81 6.67 21.27 -35.98
N ARG A 82 7.94 21.48 -36.32
CA ARG A 82 9.04 22.19 -35.63
C ARG A 82 9.78 21.52 -34.47
N ALA A 83 10.95 21.03 -34.82
CA ALA A 83 12.05 20.88 -33.88
C ALA A 83 12.49 22.30 -33.39
N GLY A 84 12.39 22.57 -32.09
CA GLY A 84 13.11 23.69 -31.48
C GLY A 84 12.31 24.85 -30.88
N ALA A 85 10.96 24.84 -30.84
CA ALA A 85 10.18 25.83 -30.09
C ALA A 85 9.49 25.15 -28.88
N GLU A 86 9.27 25.89 -27.81
CA GLU A 86 8.42 25.48 -26.68
C GLU A 86 7.10 24.96 -27.22
N ARG A 87 6.95 23.61 -27.18
CA ARG A 87 5.83 22.96 -27.86
C ARG A 87 4.66 22.87 -26.91
N ALA A 88 3.49 23.33 -27.38
CA ALA A 88 2.24 23.01 -26.72
C ALA A 88 2.05 21.48 -26.68
N TYR A 89 1.70 20.95 -25.54
CA TYR A 89 1.34 19.55 -25.36
C TYR A 89 0.09 19.41 -24.52
N MET A 90 -0.56 18.25 -24.62
CA MET A 90 -1.81 17.98 -23.90
C MET A 90 -1.65 16.77 -23.00
N TRP A 91 -2.20 16.84 -21.78
CA TRP A 91 -2.36 15.71 -20.90
C TRP A 91 -3.83 15.35 -20.76
N LEU A 92 -4.17 14.08 -21.04
CA LEU A 92 -5.51 13.51 -20.93
C LEU A 92 -5.50 12.36 -19.96
N HIS A 93 -6.40 12.36 -18.98
CA HIS A 93 -6.53 11.31 -17.98
C HIS A 93 -7.89 10.64 -18.06
N PHE A 94 -7.91 9.33 -18.40
CA PHE A 94 -9.11 8.57 -18.68
C PHE A 94 -9.47 7.56 -17.60
N ASN A 95 -10.80 7.33 -17.47
CA ASN A 95 -11.37 6.22 -16.70
C ASN A 95 -11.70 5.07 -17.63
N LEU A 96 -10.90 3.99 -17.57
CA LEU A 96 -11.12 2.78 -18.39
C LEU A 96 -12.36 1.98 -18.00
N SER A 97 -12.94 2.22 -16.81
CA SER A 97 -14.23 1.64 -16.44
C SER A 97 -15.40 2.28 -17.19
N HIS A 98 -15.17 3.39 -17.90
CA HIS A 98 -16.17 4.05 -18.72
C HIS A 98 -16.19 3.45 -20.15
N ALA A 99 -17.34 2.99 -20.60
CA ALA A 99 -17.50 2.23 -21.86
C ALA A 99 -17.06 2.96 -23.14
N GLN A 100 -16.98 4.31 -23.11
CA GLN A 100 -16.57 5.12 -24.25
C GLN A 100 -15.08 5.46 -24.25
N ALA A 101 -14.36 5.29 -23.14
CA ALA A 101 -12.97 5.74 -23.00
C ALA A 101 -12.04 5.10 -24.04
N GLU A 102 -12.05 3.78 -24.17
CA GLU A 102 -11.23 3.07 -25.15
C GLU A 102 -11.57 3.45 -26.59
N ARG A 103 -12.88 3.59 -26.92
CA ARG A 103 -13.34 3.97 -28.25
C ARG A 103 -12.91 5.38 -28.61
N TRP A 104 -12.98 6.32 -27.66
CA TRP A 104 -12.54 7.68 -27.86
C TRP A 104 -11.02 7.73 -28.11
N LEU A 105 -10.24 7.03 -27.31
CA LEU A 105 -8.79 6.92 -27.47
C LEU A 105 -8.42 6.37 -28.85
N MET A 106 -9.03 5.26 -29.28
CA MET A 106 -8.80 4.66 -30.60
C MET A 106 -9.11 5.62 -31.76
N ARG A 107 -10.14 6.46 -31.61
CA ARG A 107 -10.59 7.37 -32.68
C ARG A 107 -9.78 8.65 -32.78
N HIS A 108 -9.33 9.19 -31.64
CA HIS A 108 -8.81 10.56 -31.58
C HIS A 108 -7.35 10.68 -31.12
N ALA A 109 -6.86 9.74 -30.31
CA ALA A 109 -5.55 9.91 -29.65
C ALA A 109 -4.36 9.49 -30.51
N GLY A 110 -4.55 8.63 -31.53
CA GLY A 110 -3.48 8.16 -32.42
C GLY A 110 -2.32 7.51 -31.69
N LEU A 111 -2.63 6.72 -30.63
CA LEU A 111 -1.63 6.04 -29.83
C LEU A 111 -1.09 4.80 -30.58
N SER A 112 0.10 4.36 -30.19
CA SER A 112 0.71 3.12 -30.71
C SER A 112 -0.17 1.89 -30.44
N ASP A 113 -0.15 0.91 -31.35
CA ASP A 113 -0.87 -0.37 -31.18
C ASP A 113 -0.43 -1.09 -29.89
N VAL A 114 0.84 -0.95 -29.51
CA VAL A 114 1.39 -1.49 -28.27
C VAL A 114 0.61 -1.02 -27.03
N PHE A 115 0.17 0.25 -27.02
CA PHE A 115 -0.64 0.76 -25.91
C PHE A 115 -1.98 0.02 -25.81
N TYR A 116 -2.65 -0.20 -26.93
CA TYR A 116 -3.93 -0.92 -26.95
C TYR A 116 -3.80 -2.40 -26.64
N GLU A 117 -2.69 -3.03 -27.05
CA GLU A 117 -2.37 -4.39 -26.64
C GLU A 117 -2.23 -4.53 -25.13
N THR A 118 -1.49 -3.60 -24.50
CA THR A 118 -1.34 -3.60 -23.03
C THR A 118 -2.67 -3.41 -22.28
N LEU A 119 -3.61 -2.67 -22.85
CA LEU A 119 -4.96 -2.53 -22.29
C LEU A 119 -5.77 -3.83 -22.39
N LYS A 120 -5.71 -4.52 -23.56
CA LYS A 120 -6.46 -5.74 -23.81
C LYS A 120 -5.96 -6.93 -23.04
N ASP A 121 -4.63 -7.06 -22.93
CA ASP A 121 -3.99 -8.17 -22.21
C ASP A 121 -4.25 -8.12 -20.71
N GLY A 122 -4.75 -7.00 -20.18
CA GLY A 122 -4.97 -6.81 -18.74
C GLY A 122 -3.68 -7.00 -17.94
N LEU A 123 -2.52 -6.74 -18.55
CA LEU A 123 -1.23 -6.89 -17.91
C LEU A 123 -1.10 -5.93 -16.74
N HIS A 124 -0.97 -6.50 -15.55
CA HIS A 124 -0.71 -5.74 -14.31
C HIS A 124 0.79 -5.73 -13.96
N SER A 125 1.64 -6.30 -14.81
CA SER A 125 3.08 -6.29 -14.62
C SER A 125 3.69 -5.02 -15.18
N THR A 126 4.61 -4.43 -14.43
CA THR A 126 5.35 -3.24 -14.88
C THR A 126 6.05 -3.48 -16.20
N ARG A 127 5.77 -2.61 -17.17
CA ARG A 127 6.38 -2.59 -18.50
C ARG A 127 6.61 -1.14 -18.89
N ILE A 128 7.84 -0.80 -19.26
CA ILE A 128 8.19 0.52 -19.76
C ILE A 128 9.06 0.32 -20.99
N GLU A 129 8.59 0.80 -22.12
CA GLU A 129 9.26 0.61 -23.40
C GLU A 129 9.00 1.77 -24.34
N ARG A 130 9.84 1.87 -25.36
CA ARG A 130 9.63 2.78 -26.48
C ARG A 130 8.81 2.09 -27.56
N ALA A 131 7.78 2.75 -28.03
CA ALA A 131 6.95 2.33 -29.14
C ALA A 131 6.77 3.53 -30.09
N ASP A 132 7.26 3.40 -31.33
CA ASP A 132 7.30 4.48 -32.32
C ASP A 132 7.97 5.74 -31.73
N ASP A 133 7.31 6.89 -31.82
CA ASP A 133 7.75 8.16 -31.24
C ASP A 133 7.20 8.41 -29.83
N SER A 134 6.69 7.39 -29.16
CA SER A 134 6.15 7.47 -27.81
C SER A 134 6.81 6.51 -26.84
N LEU A 135 6.67 6.84 -25.56
CA LEU A 135 7.02 5.98 -24.44
C LEU A 135 5.73 5.38 -23.90
N ILE A 136 5.64 4.08 -23.86
CA ILE A 136 4.53 3.35 -23.27
C ILE A 136 4.97 2.81 -21.92
N ALA A 137 4.18 3.10 -20.87
CA ALA A 137 4.44 2.58 -19.54
C ALA A 137 3.16 1.98 -18.96
N VAL A 138 3.30 0.79 -18.41
CA VAL A 138 2.32 0.15 -17.52
C VAL A 138 2.98 0.10 -16.16
N ILE A 139 2.48 0.87 -15.22
CA ILE A 139 3.02 0.97 -13.87
C ILE A 139 1.94 0.68 -12.84
N ASN A 140 2.35 0.44 -11.61
CA ASN A 140 1.43 0.18 -10.51
C ASN A 140 1.43 1.36 -9.55
N ASP A 141 0.26 1.72 -9.04
CA ASP A 141 0.08 2.79 -8.07
C ASP A 141 -0.94 2.36 -7.00
N VAL A 142 -0.95 3.06 -5.89
CA VAL A 142 -1.88 2.78 -4.80
C VAL A 142 -3.21 3.51 -5.00
N HIS A 143 -4.28 2.89 -4.51
CA HIS A 143 -5.59 3.49 -4.52
C HIS A 143 -5.61 4.81 -3.71
N PHE A 144 -6.52 5.70 -4.07
CA PHE A 144 -6.72 6.96 -3.35
C PHE A 144 -7.00 6.74 -1.86
N GLU A 145 -7.85 5.76 -1.54
CA GLU A 145 -8.16 5.32 -0.16
C GLU A 145 -7.29 4.12 0.24
N PHE A 146 -5.97 4.32 0.28
CA PHE A 146 -5.05 3.26 0.71
C PHE A 146 -5.18 2.98 2.21
N SER A 147 -5.54 1.74 2.55
CA SER A 147 -5.81 1.26 3.92
C SER A 147 -4.86 0.17 4.40
N PHE A 148 -3.78 -0.10 3.70
CA PHE A 148 -2.85 -1.20 3.91
C PHE A 148 -3.48 -2.58 3.62
N GLU A 149 -4.39 -2.62 2.62
CA GLU A 149 -4.90 -3.88 2.10
C GLU A 149 -4.15 -4.26 0.80
N PRO A 150 -3.91 -5.56 0.56
CA PRO A 150 -3.24 -6.00 -0.67
C PRO A 150 -3.99 -5.64 -1.97
N SER A 151 -5.29 -5.40 -1.88
CA SER A 151 -6.16 -4.98 -2.99
C SER A 151 -6.01 -3.52 -3.36
N ASP A 152 -5.37 -2.70 -2.51
CA ASP A 152 -5.25 -1.24 -2.67
C ASP A 152 -4.20 -0.82 -3.70
N ILE A 153 -3.87 -1.67 -4.65
CA ILE A 153 -2.90 -1.42 -5.73
C ILE A 153 -3.58 -1.69 -7.05
N SER A 154 -3.48 -0.75 -7.98
CA SER A 154 -4.02 -0.88 -9.32
C SER A 154 -3.03 -0.38 -10.37
N THR A 155 -3.35 -0.65 -11.62
CA THR A 155 -2.49 -0.34 -12.75
C THR A 155 -2.83 1.02 -13.33
N LEU A 156 -1.80 1.75 -13.72
CA LEU A 156 -1.85 2.98 -14.51
C LEU A 156 -1.19 2.73 -15.85
N TRP A 157 -1.93 2.92 -16.94
CA TRP A 157 -1.44 2.89 -18.30
C TRP A 157 -1.06 4.29 -18.73
N ILE A 158 0.12 4.45 -19.31
CA ILE A 158 0.67 5.74 -19.69
C ILE A 158 1.20 5.66 -21.10
N SER A 159 0.91 6.67 -21.91
CA SER A 159 1.58 6.94 -23.18
C SER A 159 2.11 8.36 -23.13
N VAL A 160 3.41 8.55 -23.34
CA VAL A 160 4.07 9.86 -23.36
C VAL A 160 4.68 10.06 -24.73
N GLY A 161 4.13 11.02 -25.47
CA GLY A 161 4.68 11.50 -26.72
C GLY A 161 5.10 12.98 -26.62
N PRO A 162 5.70 13.54 -27.65
CA PRO A 162 6.17 14.93 -27.63
C PRO A 162 5.04 15.97 -27.47
N ARG A 163 3.82 15.58 -27.80
CA ARG A 163 2.66 16.49 -27.83
C ARG A 163 1.46 16.00 -27.03
N LEU A 164 1.39 14.72 -26.76
CA LEU A 164 0.26 14.12 -26.08
C LEU A 164 0.77 13.19 -24.99
N VAL A 165 0.27 13.40 -23.78
CA VAL A 165 0.38 12.45 -22.67
C VAL A 165 -1.00 11.90 -22.39
N VAL A 166 -1.15 10.60 -22.45
CA VAL A 166 -2.37 9.89 -22.04
C VAL A 166 -2.06 9.07 -20.81
N THR A 167 -2.85 9.25 -19.78
CA THR A 167 -2.86 8.37 -18.62
C THR A 167 -4.26 7.77 -18.49
N ALA A 168 -4.33 6.47 -18.18
CA ALA A 168 -5.60 5.76 -18.09
C ALA A 168 -5.61 4.80 -16.91
N ARG A 169 -6.72 4.71 -16.18
CA ARG A 169 -6.88 3.88 -15.00
C ARG A 169 -8.28 3.32 -14.87
N SER A 170 -8.41 2.21 -14.16
CA SER A 170 -9.73 1.64 -13.81
C SER A 170 -10.20 2.07 -12.41
N GLN A 171 -9.28 2.25 -11.47
CA GLN A 171 -9.55 2.65 -10.09
C GLN A 171 -8.87 3.99 -9.75
N PRO A 172 -9.43 4.84 -8.87
CA PRO A 172 -8.79 6.07 -8.44
C PRO A 172 -7.40 5.83 -7.85
N LEU A 173 -6.38 6.53 -8.36
CA LEU A 173 -4.98 6.37 -7.99
C LEU A 173 -4.44 7.64 -7.33
N ARG A 174 -3.62 7.45 -6.28
CA ARG A 174 -3.18 8.55 -5.42
C ARG A 174 -2.16 9.47 -6.10
N SER A 175 -1.20 8.90 -6.82
CA SER A 175 -0.13 9.70 -7.46
C SER A 175 -0.67 10.55 -8.59
N VAL A 176 -1.55 10.00 -9.43
CA VAL A 176 -2.18 10.77 -10.52
C VAL A 176 -3.09 11.86 -9.98
N ASP A 177 -3.81 11.59 -8.88
CA ASP A 177 -4.67 12.62 -8.26
C ASP A 177 -3.84 13.73 -7.60
N ALA A 178 -2.67 13.39 -7.01
CA ALA A 178 -1.72 14.38 -6.51
C ALA A 178 -1.19 15.27 -7.65
N LEU A 179 -0.77 14.67 -8.78
CA LEU A 179 -0.35 15.42 -9.97
C LEU A 179 -1.47 16.33 -10.50
N ARG A 180 -2.70 15.80 -10.62
CA ARG A 180 -3.87 16.60 -11.05
C ARG A 180 -4.11 17.77 -10.11
N THR A 181 -3.95 17.59 -8.82
CA THR A 181 -4.12 18.63 -7.81
C THR A 181 -3.03 19.69 -7.93
N ALA A 182 -1.78 19.32 -8.17
CA ALA A 182 -0.68 20.26 -8.41
C ALA A 182 -0.91 21.11 -9.66
N VAL A 183 -1.31 20.47 -10.78
CA VAL A 183 -1.64 21.18 -12.02
C VAL A 183 -2.81 22.15 -11.83
N LYS A 184 -3.87 21.78 -11.09
CA LYS A 184 -4.97 22.67 -10.72
C LYS A 184 -4.51 23.85 -9.85
N ALA A 185 -3.50 23.65 -9.01
CA ALA A 185 -2.92 24.68 -8.17
C ALA A 185 -1.99 25.64 -8.92
N GLY A 186 -1.74 25.41 -10.22
CA GLY A 186 -0.95 26.27 -11.10
C GLY A 186 0.42 25.71 -11.47
N ASP A 187 0.73 24.46 -11.11
CA ASP A 187 1.93 23.79 -11.59
C ASP A 187 1.82 23.55 -13.10
N ALA A 188 2.82 24.02 -13.85
CA ALA A 188 2.81 24.04 -15.31
C ALA A 188 4.09 23.38 -15.86
N PRO A 189 4.16 22.05 -15.91
CA PRO A 189 5.28 21.36 -16.53
C PRO A 189 5.47 21.80 -17.98
N LYS A 190 6.72 22.10 -18.36
CA LYS A 190 7.04 22.71 -19.66
C LYS A 190 7.09 21.69 -20.80
N SER A 191 7.27 20.42 -20.46
CA SER A 191 7.34 19.32 -21.42
C SER A 191 6.54 18.10 -20.95
N SER A 192 6.21 17.23 -21.92
CA SER A 192 5.57 15.94 -21.62
C SER A 192 6.45 15.05 -20.74
N THR A 193 7.78 15.17 -20.85
CA THR A 193 8.73 14.46 -20.00
C THR A 193 8.75 15.02 -18.57
N GLU A 194 8.71 16.34 -18.41
CA GLU A 194 8.63 16.97 -17.09
C GLU A 194 7.32 16.58 -16.38
N LEU A 195 6.21 16.45 -17.13
CA LEU A 195 4.97 15.92 -16.57
C LEU A 195 5.12 14.47 -16.08
N LEU A 196 5.82 13.62 -16.82
CA LEU A 196 6.13 12.25 -16.40
C LEU A 196 7.02 12.25 -15.15
N GLU A 197 8.01 13.13 -15.11
CA GLU A 197 8.90 13.32 -13.96
C GLU A 197 8.10 13.73 -12.70
N HIS A 198 7.17 14.70 -12.81
CA HIS A 198 6.28 15.08 -11.72
C HIS A 198 5.38 13.91 -11.27
N LEU A 199 4.91 13.07 -12.19
CA LEU A 199 4.16 11.86 -11.84
C LEU A 199 5.02 10.88 -11.04
N MET A 200 6.27 10.64 -11.44
CA MET A 200 7.20 9.74 -10.74
C MET A 200 7.53 10.27 -9.34
N ARG A 201 7.73 11.58 -9.20
CA ARG A 201 7.92 12.22 -7.87
C ARG A 201 6.68 12.08 -7.01
N ALA A 202 5.49 12.35 -7.56
CA ALA A 202 4.25 12.18 -6.83
C ALA A 202 4.07 10.73 -6.33
N GLN A 203 4.49 9.74 -7.12
CA GLN A 203 4.49 8.32 -6.74
C GLN A 203 5.51 8.07 -5.62
N ALA A 204 6.72 8.59 -5.71
CA ALA A 204 7.73 8.50 -4.66
C ALA A 204 7.23 9.12 -3.34
N ASP A 205 6.65 10.30 -3.37
CA ASP A 205 6.07 11.00 -2.21
C ASP A 205 4.96 10.19 -1.54
N VAL A 206 4.11 9.54 -2.34
CA VAL A 206 3.06 8.65 -1.83
C VAL A 206 3.67 7.47 -1.10
N LEU A 207 4.72 6.86 -1.66
CA LEU A 207 5.42 5.73 -1.03
C LEU A 207 6.17 6.14 0.23
N VAL A 208 6.79 7.32 0.26
CA VAL A 208 7.42 7.88 1.48
C VAL A 208 6.40 7.97 2.62
N LYS A 209 5.18 8.44 2.32
CA LYS A 209 4.11 8.49 3.32
C LYS A 209 3.72 7.09 3.81
N ILE A 210 3.59 6.12 2.89
CA ILE A 210 3.27 4.72 3.23
C ILE A 210 4.37 4.10 4.11
N VAL A 211 5.65 4.32 3.78
CA VAL A 211 6.78 3.84 4.58
C VAL A 211 6.75 4.48 5.98
N ARG A 212 6.51 5.78 6.07
CA ARG A 212 6.40 6.50 7.35
C ARG A 212 5.25 5.98 8.20
N ASP A 213 4.05 5.81 7.62
CA ASP A 213 2.89 5.27 8.31
C ASP A 213 3.11 3.81 8.73
N GLY A 214 3.79 3.03 7.88
CA GLY A 214 4.22 1.68 8.19
C GLY A 214 5.17 1.63 9.38
N THR A 215 6.18 2.52 9.41
CA THR A 215 7.13 2.65 10.51
C THR A 215 6.41 2.98 11.82
N ALA A 216 5.54 3.99 11.83
CA ALA A 216 4.78 4.35 13.04
C ALA A 216 3.93 3.19 13.59
N ARG A 217 3.35 2.36 12.70
CA ARG A 217 2.61 1.16 13.08
C ARG A 217 3.52 0.09 13.71
N ILE A 218 4.74 -0.07 13.20
CA ILE A 218 5.73 -1.00 13.75
C ILE A 218 6.19 -0.52 15.12
N ASP A 219 6.54 0.76 15.25
CA ASP A 219 6.97 1.36 16.52
C ASP A 219 5.90 1.13 17.61
N SER A 220 4.62 1.36 17.28
CA SER A 220 3.52 1.06 18.20
C SER A 220 3.45 -0.43 18.60
N ILE A 221 3.78 -1.36 17.69
CA ILE A 221 3.77 -2.80 17.99
C ILE A 221 4.98 -3.17 18.87
N GLU A 222 6.15 -2.56 18.64
CA GLU A 222 7.34 -2.73 19.47
C GLU A 222 7.10 -2.24 20.91
N ASP A 223 6.54 -1.04 21.07
CA ASP A 223 6.20 -0.48 22.38
C ASP A 223 5.25 -1.40 23.17
N GLU A 224 4.25 -1.92 22.48
CA GLU A 224 3.33 -2.86 23.09
C GLU A 224 4.01 -4.20 23.41
N LEU A 225 4.99 -4.67 22.63
CA LEU A 225 5.76 -5.89 22.88
C LEU A 225 6.61 -5.72 24.13
N LEU A 226 7.30 -4.59 24.28
CA LEU A 226 8.07 -4.22 25.47
C LEU A 226 7.18 -4.14 26.73
N ALA A 227 5.93 -3.74 26.57
CA ALA A 227 4.94 -3.73 27.66
C ALA A 227 4.36 -5.13 27.99
N GLY A 228 4.85 -6.21 27.39
CA GLY A 228 4.43 -7.60 27.64
C GLY A 228 3.07 -7.99 27.06
N ARG A 229 2.50 -7.16 26.18
CA ARG A 229 1.19 -7.44 25.55
C ARG A 229 1.39 -8.15 24.23
N LEU A 230 1.22 -9.46 24.17
CA LEU A 230 1.52 -10.30 23.00
C LEU A 230 0.32 -10.57 22.05
N ASP A 231 -0.91 -10.24 22.44
CA ASP A 231 -2.12 -10.64 21.72
C ASP A 231 -2.23 -9.99 20.33
N HIS A 232 -2.51 -10.80 19.31
CA HIS A 232 -2.77 -10.42 17.92
C HIS A 232 -1.66 -9.69 17.14
N LYS A 233 -0.47 -9.45 17.73
CA LYS A 233 0.61 -8.67 17.08
C LYS A 233 1.22 -9.37 15.88
N ARG A 234 1.41 -10.68 15.96
CA ARG A 234 1.94 -11.49 14.86
C ARG A 234 1.06 -11.39 13.61
N ALA A 235 -0.27 -11.36 13.77
CA ALA A 235 -1.21 -11.22 12.66
C ALA A 235 -1.12 -9.82 12.04
N ARG A 236 -1.05 -8.75 12.87
CA ARG A 236 -0.91 -7.36 12.41
C ARG A 236 0.39 -7.14 11.61
N LEU A 237 1.52 -7.63 12.13
CA LEU A 237 2.81 -7.59 11.42
C LEU A 237 2.75 -8.40 10.12
N GLY A 238 2.08 -9.56 10.12
CA GLY A 238 1.90 -10.40 8.95
C GLY A 238 1.11 -9.71 7.83
N THR A 239 0.06 -8.98 8.17
CA THR A 239 -0.72 -8.19 7.21
C THR A 239 0.12 -7.04 6.63
N LEU A 240 0.76 -6.25 7.48
CA LEU A 240 1.63 -5.15 7.06
C LEU A 240 2.75 -5.64 6.13
N ARG A 241 3.43 -6.73 6.49
CA ARG A 241 4.47 -7.35 5.66
C ARG A 241 3.95 -7.76 4.28
N ARG A 242 2.78 -8.42 4.22
CA ARG A 242 2.20 -8.85 2.93
C ARG A 242 1.96 -7.67 1.98
N VAL A 243 1.45 -6.57 2.50
CA VAL A 243 1.19 -5.34 1.72
C VAL A 243 2.49 -4.75 1.21
N LEU A 244 3.50 -4.55 2.09
CA LEU A 244 4.79 -3.97 1.70
C LEU A 244 5.55 -4.86 0.71
N VAL A 245 5.52 -6.19 0.89
CA VAL A 245 6.13 -7.14 -0.06
C VAL A 245 5.43 -7.08 -1.41
N ARG A 246 4.10 -6.97 -1.45
CA ARG A 246 3.36 -6.84 -2.70
C ARG A 246 3.67 -5.53 -3.39
N LEU A 247 3.68 -4.40 -2.67
CA LEU A 247 4.06 -3.09 -3.19
C LEU A 247 5.47 -3.15 -3.80
N GLN A 248 6.44 -3.61 -3.03
CA GLN A 248 7.82 -3.69 -3.52
C GLN A 248 7.94 -4.56 -4.77
N ARG A 249 7.29 -5.73 -4.79
CA ARG A 249 7.34 -6.63 -5.95
C ARG A 249 6.76 -5.99 -7.21
N LEU A 250 5.71 -5.18 -7.08
CA LEU A 250 5.05 -4.54 -8.21
C LEU A 250 5.79 -3.30 -8.69
N LEU A 251 6.42 -2.55 -7.78
CA LEU A 251 7.06 -1.28 -8.06
C LEU A 251 8.58 -1.39 -8.35
N ALA A 252 9.25 -2.42 -7.82
CA ALA A 252 10.70 -2.59 -7.99
C ALA A 252 11.17 -2.69 -9.46
N PRO A 253 10.41 -3.19 -10.43
CA PRO A 253 10.82 -3.20 -11.83
C PRO A 253 10.83 -1.81 -12.49
N GLU A 254 10.08 -0.84 -11.98
CA GLU A 254 9.91 0.49 -12.60
C GLU A 254 11.22 1.26 -12.75
N PRO A 255 12.02 1.47 -11.71
CA PRO A 255 13.30 2.18 -11.85
C PRO A 255 14.25 1.51 -12.82
N ALA A 256 14.34 0.19 -12.79
CA ALA A 256 15.22 -0.55 -13.69
C ALA A 256 14.81 -0.41 -15.17
N ALA A 257 13.48 -0.39 -15.42
CA ALA A 257 12.95 -0.18 -16.76
C ALA A 257 13.17 1.26 -17.25
N LEU A 258 12.96 2.25 -16.37
CA LEU A 258 13.23 3.67 -16.67
C LEU A 258 14.72 3.92 -16.92
N PHE A 259 15.63 3.40 -16.10
CA PHE A 259 17.07 3.55 -16.33
C PHE A 259 17.51 2.94 -17.67
N ARG A 260 16.93 1.81 -18.05
CA ARG A 260 17.21 1.18 -19.35
C ARG A 260 16.73 2.06 -20.50
N LEU A 261 15.53 2.63 -20.40
CA LEU A 261 14.99 3.55 -21.39
C LEU A 261 15.86 4.82 -21.50
N LEU A 262 16.31 5.37 -20.38
CA LEU A 262 17.13 6.58 -20.31
C LEU A 262 18.59 6.39 -20.77
N GLN A 263 19.02 5.16 -21.08
CA GLN A 263 20.29 4.93 -21.77
C GLN A 263 20.24 5.35 -23.25
N THR A 264 19.05 5.22 -23.87
CA THR A 264 18.81 5.62 -25.27
C THR A 264 17.47 6.39 -25.32
N PRO A 265 17.47 7.65 -24.86
CA PRO A 265 16.22 8.42 -24.77
C PRO A 265 15.64 8.68 -26.17
N PRO A 266 14.31 8.85 -26.29
CA PRO A 266 13.69 9.27 -27.55
C PRO A 266 14.26 10.60 -28.05
N LEU A 267 14.33 10.79 -29.37
CA LEU A 267 14.91 12.00 -29.99
C LEU A 267 14.18 13.30 -29.59
N TRP A 268 12.92 13.20 -29.23
CA TRP A 268 12.12 14.36 -28.79
C TRP A 268 12.34 14.76 -27.32
N MET A 269 12.96 13.90 -26.53
CA MET A 269 13.30 14.17 -25.12
C MET A 269 14.57 15.00 -25.04
N SER A 270 14.54 16.12 -24.32
CA SER A 270 15.73 16.93 -24.11
C SER A 270 16.69 16.23 -23.12
N GLU A 271 17.99 16.53 -23.23
CA GLU A 271 18.99 16.00 -22.30
C GLU A 271 18.69 16.46 -20.84
N SER A 272 18.23 17.70 -20.68
CA SER A 272 17.80 18.24 -19.38
C SER A 272 16.65 17.44 -18.80
N ASP A 273 15.62 17.14 -19.60
CA ASP A 273 14.45 16.36 -19.15
C ASP A 273 14.85 14.91 -18.80
N ALA A 274 15.74 14.32 -19.61
CA ALA A 274 16.26 12.98 -19.35
C ALA A 274 17.06 12.93 -18.02
N GLN A 275 17.84 13.98 -17.70
CA GLN A 275 18.55 14.07 -16.43
C GLN A 275 17.60 14.24 -15.25
N GLN A 276 16.56 15.06 -15.36
CA GLN A 276 15.55 15.25 -14.32
C GLN A 276 14.76 13.96 -14.06
N LEU A 277 14.35 13.28 -15.12
CA LEU A 277 13.65 11.99 -14.99
C LEU A 277 14.56 10.91 -14.38
N ARG A 278 15.88 10.94 -14.70
CA ARG A 278 16.86 10.05 -14.07
C ARG A 278 16.98 10.32 -12.56
N ALA A 279 17.04 11.59 -12.15
CA ALA A 279 17.10 11.98 -10.74
C ALA A 279 15.82 11.55 -9.99
N ALA A 280 14.63 11.75 -10.55
CA ALA A 280 13.37 11.27 -9.98
C ALA A 280 13.32 9.74 -9.85
N THR A 281 13.89 9.01 -10.83
CA THR A 281 13.99 7.55 -10.80
C THR A 281 14.95 7.06 -9.70
N GLU A 282 16.05 7.78 -9.46
CA GLU A 282 16.96 7.49 -8.34
C GLU A 282 16.27 7.71 -6.99
N GLU A 283 15.55 8.82 -6.83
CA GLU A 283 14.78 9.13 -5.63
C GLU A 283 13.74 8.03 -5.35
N PHE A 284 12.99 7.62 -6.36
CA PHE A 284 12.06 6.50 -6.25
C PHE A 284 12.75 5.19 -5.82
N SER A 285 13.94 4.91 -6.35
CA SER A 285 14.75 3.74 -5.95
C SER A 285 15.19 3.77 -4.50
N VAL A 286 15.44 4.96 -3.92
CA VAL A 286 15.76 5.12 -2.49
C VAL A 286 14.55 4.69 -1.64
N VAL A 287 13.37 5.18 -1.97
CA VAL A 287 12.15 4.85 -1.22
C VAL A 287 11.84 3.34 -1.26
N LEU A 288 12.08 2.68 -2.39
CA LEU A 288 11.94 1.22 -2.49
C LEU A 288 12.94 0.46 -1.59
N ARG A 289 14.16 0.99 -1.42
CA ARG A 289 15.14 0.42 -0.47
C ARG A 289 14.68 0.59 0.98
N ASP A 290 14.15 1.77 1.33
CA ASP A 290 13.60 2.03 2.67
C ASP A 290 12.43 1.11 2.99
N MET A 291 11.57 0.84 2.00
CA MET A 291 10.51 -0.16 2.12
C MET A 291 11.06 -1.57 2.37
N GLY A 292 12.15 -1.94 1.70
CA GLY A 292 12.87 -3.21 1.94
C GLY A 292 13.43 -3.31 3.35
N ALA A 293 14.04 -2.23 3.87
CA ALA A 293 14.55 -2.16 5.23
C ALA A 293 13.41 -2.32 6.26
N LEU A 294 12.26 -1.70 6.01
CA LEU A 294 11.07 -1.84 6.84
C LEU A 294 10.54 -3.28 6.87
N GLN A 295 10.57 -3.99 5.74
CA GLN A 295 10.18 -5.41 5.68
C GLN A 295 11.13 -6.30 6.49
N GLU A 296 12.43 -6.03 6.46
CA GLU A 296 13.40 -6.80 7.24
C GLU A 296 13.20 -6.53 8.75
N ARG A 297 12.93 -5.28 9.15
CA ARG A 297 12.57 -4.96 10.54
C ARG A 297 11.32 -5.73 11.00
N ILE A 298 10.28 -5.81 10.17
CA ILE A 298 9.08 -6.62 10.48
C ILE A 298 9.45 -8.09 10.67
N LYS A 299 10.33 -8.63 9.83
CA LYS A 299 10.75 -10.03 9.91
C LYS A 299 11.48 -10.31 11.23
N LEU A 300 12.43 -9.46 11.63
CA LEU A 300 13.15 -9.57 12.89
C LEU A 300 12.19 -9.55 14.09
N LEU A 301 11.21 -8.65 14.10
CA LEU A 301 10.18 -8.61 15.15
C LEU A 301 9.33 -9.88 15.18
N GLN A 302 8.98 -10.45 14.02
CA GLN A 302 8.26 -11.72 13.98
C GLN A 302 9.08 -12.90 14.55
N GLU A 303 10.40 -12.90 14.29
CA GLU A 303 11.33 -13.87 14.84
C GLU A 303 11.47 -13.71 16.36
N GLU A 304 11.58 -12.48 16.87
CA GLU A 304 11.62 -12.18 18.29
C GLU A 304 10.34 -12.64 19.02
N ILE A 305 9.16 -12.29 18.46
CA ILE A 305 7.89 -12.77 19.02
C ILE A 305 7.83 -14.30 19.05
N ALA A 306 8.31 -14.96 18.00
CA ALA A 306 8.34 -16.42 17.96
C ALA A 306 9.30 -17.01 19.01
N ALA A 307 10.45 -16.40 19.24
CA ALA A 307 11.41 -16.80 20.27
C ALA A 307 10.81 -16.65 21.68
N ASN A 308 10.16 -15.51 21.98
CA ASN A 308 9.51 -15.26 23.26
C ASN A 308 8.39 -16.28 23.55
N VAL A 309 7.54 -16.58 22.55
CA VAL A 309 6.49 -17.61 22.69
C VAL A 309 7.10 -18.99 22.94
N ASN A 310 8.20 -19.35 22.26
CA ASN A 310 8.89 -20.61 22.47
C ASN A 310 9.50 -20.69 23.88
N GLU A 311 10.07 -19.59 24.40
CA GLU A 311 10.59 -19.53 25.75
C GLU A 311 9.48 -19.74 26.78
N ASP A 312 8.35 -19.06 26.64
CA ASP A 312 7.18 -19.23 27.52
C ASP A 312 6.61 -20.66 27.48
N ASN A 313 6.54 -21.27 26.30
CA ASN A 313 6.13 -22.66 26.14
C ASN A 313 7.10 -23.61 26.83
N ASN A 314 8.41 -23.42 26.63
CA ASN A 314 9.43 -24.23 27.28
C ASN A 314 9.40 -24.10 28.81
N ARG A 315 9.16 -22.88 29.31
CA ARG A 315 8.96 -22.62 30.73
C ARG A 315 7.75 -23.40 31.30
N SER A 316 6.62 -23.33 30.57
CA SER A 316 5.39 -24.04 30.96
C SER A 316 5.55 -25.54 30.93
N LEU A 317 6.20 -26.09 29.89
CA LEU A 317 6.53 -27.52 29.79
C LEU A 317 7.47 -27.96 30.92
N PHE A 318 8.47 -27.13 31.25
CA PHE A 318 9.37 -27.40 32.35
C PHE A 318 8.60 -27.52 33.69
N VAL A 319 7.73 -26.54 33.98
CA VAL A 319 6.90 -26.56 35.21
C VAL A 319 6.03 -27.80 35.24
N LEU A 320 5.34 -28.11 34.14
CA LEU A 320 4.51 -29.32 34.03
C LEU A 320 5.33 -30.62 34.28
N THR A 321 6.50 -30.69 33.65
CA THR A 321 7.42 -31.85 33.84
C THR A 321 7.84 -31.96 35.27
N VAL A 322 8.26 -30.88 35.93
CA VAL A 322 8.68 -30.89 37.34
C VAL A 322 7.52 -31.36 38.23
N VAL A 323 6.31 -30.83 38.05
CA VAL A 323 5.13 -31.25 38.82
C VAL A 323 4.86 -32.75 38.64
N THR A 324 4.91 -33.25 37.39
CA THR A 324 4.65 -34.66 37.09
C THR A 324 5.71 -35.56 37.70
N VAL A 325 7.00 -35.23 37.58
CA VAL A 325 8.12 -36.01 38.14
C VAL A 325 8.07 -36.04 39.65
N LEU A 326 7.64 -34.94 40.31
CA LEU A 326 7.49 -34.89 41.77
C LEU A 326 6.23 -35.63 42.24
N ALA A 327 5.15 -35.61 41.49
CA ALA A 327 3.90 -36.29 41.85
C ALA A 327 3.93 -37.80 41.64
N LEU A 328 4.72 -38.29 40.65
CA LEU A 328 4.73 -39.68 40.27
C LEU A 328 5.19 -40.65 41.43
N PRO A 329 6.31 -40.40 42.12
CA PRO A 329 6.74 -41.23 43.24
C PRO A 329 5.70 -41.26 44.39
N ILE A 330 5.07 -40.11 44.65
CA ILE A 330 4.04 -40.01 45.70
C ILE A 330 2.84 -40.88 45.32
N ASN A 331 2.37 -40.83 44.10
CA ASN A 331 1.23 -41.61 43.63
C ASN A 331 1.53 -43.10 43.57
N ILE A 332 2.74 -43.52 43.13
CA ILE A 332 3.16 -44.91 43.10
C ILE A 332 3.21 -45.46 44.54
N THR A 333 3.85 -44.71 45.44
CA THR A 333 3.96 -45.13 46.85
C THR A 333 2.59 -45.22 47.50
N ALA A 334 1.74 -44.22 47.36
CA ALA A 334 0.37 -44.23 47.89
C ALA A 334 -0.44 -45.41 47.30
N GLY A 335 -0.31 -45.70 46.00
CA GLY A 335 -0.96 -46.83 45.34
C GLY A 335 -0.50 -48.20 45.87
N LEU A 336 0.81 -48.41 46.00
CA LEU A 336 1.38 -49.66 46.48
C LEU A 336 1.02 -49.95 47.96
N PHE A 337 1.09 -48.93 48.82
CA PHE A 337 0.73 -49.05 50.22
C PHE A 337 -0.77 -48.99 50.50
N GLY A 338 -1.57 -48.51 49.54
CA GLY A 338 -3.06 -48.49 49.58
C GLY A 338 -3.68 -49.83 49.15
N MET A 339 -2.91 -50.80 48.66
CA MET A 339 -3.41 -52.11 48.23
C MET A 339 -3.67 -53.03 49.44
N ASN A 340 -4.79 -53.74 49.44
CA ASN A 340 -5.14 -54.75 50.43
C ASN A 340 -4.52 -56.09 50.10
N VAL A 341 -3.18 -56.12 49.93
CA VAL A 341 -2.41 -57.38 49.66
C VAL A 341 -1.46 -57.66 50.80
N GLY A 342 -1.36 -58.94 51.22
CA GLY A 342 -0.42 -59.39 52.28
C GLY A 342 1.03 -59.22 51.84
N GLY A 343 1.91 -58.95 52.84
CA GLY A 343 3.38 -58.87 52.61
C GLY A 343 3.87 -57.41 52.29
N ILE A 344 3.07 -56.38 52.54
CA ILE A 344 3.51 -54.98 52.41
C ILE A 344 4.59 -54.70 53.50
N PRO A 345 5.81 -54.25 53.14
CA PRO A 345 6.83 -53.87 54.06
C PRO A 345 6.37 -52.78 55.02
N LEU A 346 6.70 -52.88 56.31
CA LEU A 346 6.37 -51.96 57.41
C LEU A 346 4.87 -51.88 57.77
N ALA A 347 4.00 -52.74 57.24
CA ALA A 347 2.56 -52.68 57.51
C ALA A 347 2.22 -52.95 59.00
N GLU A 348 2.97 -53.81 59.67
CA GLU A 348 2.80 -54.18 61.12
C GLU A 348 3.64 -53.29 62.06
N HIS A 349 4.45 -52.34 61.53
CA HIS A 349 5.32 -51.52 62.35
C HIS A 349 4.62 -50.28 62.89
N LYS A 350 4.66 -50.01 64.20
CA LYS A 350 4.00 -48.91 64.90
C LYS A 350 4.27 -47.50 64.25
N HIS A 351 5.42 -47.32 63.59
CA HIS A 351 5.85 -46.06 62.95
C HIS A 351 5.99 -46.19 61.45
N GLY A 352 5.49 -47.25 60.82
CA GLY A 352 5.61 -47.51 59.39
C GLY A 352 5.16 -46.38 58.49
N PHE A 353 4.04 -45.81 58.85
CA PHE A 353 3.50 -44.60 58.12
C PHE A 353 4.49 -43.43 58.12
N TRP A 354 5.04 -43.08 59.30
CA TRP A 354 5.95 -41.92 59.41
C TRP A 354 7.30 -42.17 58.72
N ILE A 355 7.79 -43.41 58.69
CA ILE A 355 9.00 -43.78 57.95
C ILE A 355 8.77 -43.60 56.46
N LEU A 356 7.60 -44.03 55.92
CA LEU A 356 7.23 -43.89 54.53
C LEU A 356 7.11 -42.44 54.13
N VAL A 357 6.40 -41.63 54.92
CA VAL A 357 6.29 -40.17 54.72
C VAL A 357 7.65 -39.51 54.68
N GLY A 358 8.56 -39.87 55.60
CA GLY A 358 9.93 -39.36 55.63
C GLY A 358 10.73 -39.68 54.36
N ILE A 359 10.61 -40.91 53.84
CA ILE A 359 11.25 -41.32 52.58
C ILE A 359 10.70 -40.49 51.38
N VAL A 360 9.38 -40.40 51.27
CA VAL A 360 8.74 -39.64 50.16
C VAL A 360 9.12 -38.17 50.22
N VAL A 361 9.07 -37.54 51.40
CA VAL A 361 9.44 -36.13 51.57
C VAL A 361 10.92 -35.90 51.23
N THR A 362 11.81 -36.76 51.69
CA THR A 362 13.27 -36.65 51.40
C THR A 362 13.53 -36.78 49.90
N PHE A 363 12.93 -37.79 49.25
CA PHE A 363 13.06 -37.99 47.82
C PHE A 363 12.53 -36.79 47.02
N THR A 364 11.34 -36.31 47.37
CA THR A 364 10.74 -35.17 46.71
C THR A 364 11.56 -33.90 46.91
N ALA A 365 12.10 -33.65 48.09
CA ALA A 365 12.97 -32.51 48.39
C ALA A 365 14.28 -32.57 47.58
N VAL A 366 14.92 -33.73 47.50
CA VAL A 366 16.15 -33.93 46.70
C VAL A 366 15.87 -33.77 45.22
N ALA A 367 14.78 -34.35 44.71
CA ALA A 367 14.39 -34.23 43.32
C ALA A 367 14.07 -32.77 42.95
N ALA A 368 13.33 -32.06 43.80
CA ALA A 368 13.06 -30.65 43.63
C ALA A 368 14.34 -29.80 43.62
N TRP A 369 15.23 -30.04 44.58
CA TRP A 369 16.53 -29.34 44.63
C TRP A 369 17.38 -29.58 43.40
N LEU A 370 17.46 -30.79 42.86
CA LEU A 370 18.18 -31.11 41.64
C LEU A 370 17.56 -30.42 40.41
N ALA A 371 16.21 -30.40 40.29
CA ALA A 371 15.49 -29.79 39.23
C ALA A 371 15.72 -28.25 39.16
N PHE A 372 15.71 -27.59 40.33
CA PHE A 372 15.93 -26.14 40.39
C PHE A 372 17.41 -25.72 40.39
N ARG A 373 18.34 -26.57 40.84
CA ARG A 373 19.79 -26.32 40.78
C ARG A 373 20.29 -26.17 39.35
N LYS A 374 19.72 -26.92 38.40
CA LYS A 374 20.12 -26.91 36.97
C LYS A 374 19.69 -25.64 36.23
N LYS A 375 18.87 -24.80 36.87
CA LYS A 375 18.32 -23.56 36.28
C LYS A 375 19.06 -22.28 36.74
N ARG A 376 20.13 -22.41 37.59
CA ARG A 376 21.10 -21.35 37.86
C ARG A 376 22.36 -21.59 37.03
#